data_719bf967f85dbf81105cdc4715e81f4c
#
_entry.id   719bf967f85dbf81105cdc4715e81f4c
#
_cell.length_a   1.000
_cell.length_b   1.000
_cell.length_c   1.000
_cell.angle_alpha   90.00
_cell.angle_beta   90.00
_cell.angle_gamma   90.00
#
_symmetry.space_group_name_H-M   'P 1'
#
loop_
_entity.id
_entity.type
_entity.pdbx_description
1 polymer ?
#
loop_
_entity_poly.entity_id
_entity_poly.type
_entity_poly.pdbx_seq_one_letter_code
_entity_poly.pdbx_strand_id
1 'polypeptide(L)'
;MQTVLRVVSTKTEAKKSTFLCFLCPICEFKALHERLKAEHPKAAHVVWALRERNGYGQIVENQSDDGEPKGTSGQPSLNALRGAQLVNAGALIVRYFGGIKLGTGGLVRAYGAAVNAAIEEAEGCGALAKFEIKSLCVFFTPYALGSRFEHYFEKRNLGFEREFNEEGAIWRAEFNSAEFDEFQAFASGFEQEGFKFYALPL
;
A
#
# COMPACT_ATOMS: atom_id res chain seq x y z
N MET A 1 -9.63 2.70 1.03
CA MET A 1 -8.56 1.67 1.15
C MET A 1 -7.53 2.13 2.16
N GLN A 2 -6.69 1.22 2.66
CA GLN A 2 -5.60 1.52 3.58
C GLN A 2 -4.30 0.89 3.05
N THR A 3 -3.16 1.38 3.53
CA THR A 3 -1.85 0.79 3.23
C THR A 3 -1.03 0.63 4.51
N VAL A 4 -0.02 -0.23 4.44
CA VAL A 4 0.88 -0.49 5.57
C VAL A 4 2.10 0.43 5.45
N LEU A 5 2.46 1.10 6.54
CA LEU A 5 3.57 2.06 6.58
C LEU A 5 4.92 1.44 6.95
N ARG A 6 4.91 0.33 7.69
CA ARG A 6 6.10 -0.37 8.17
C ARG A 6 5.78 -1.84 8.44
N VAL A 7 6.80 -2.67 8.54
CA VAL A 7 6.62 -4.08 8.90
C VAL A 7 6.07 -4.21 10.33
N VAL A 8 5.00 -4.99 10.47
CA VAL A 8 4.41 -5.38 11.75
C VAL A 8 4.42 -6.90 11.83
N SER A 9 4.76 -7.45 12.98
CA SER A 9 4.83 -8.90 13.17
C SER A 9 4.03 -9.36 14.37
N THR A 10 3.39 -10.51 14.22
CA THR A 10 2.63 -11.17 15.28
C THR A 10 2.92 -12.67 15.33
N LYS A 11 2.65 -13.26 16.48
CA LYS A 11 2.73 -14.70 16.69
C LYS A 11 1.37 -15.22 17.12
N THR A 12 0.88 -16.25 16.41
CA THR A 12 -0.34 -16.98 16.81
C THR A 12 -0.06 -18.48 16.88
N GLU A 13 -0.91 -19.20 17.60
CA GLU A 13 -0.75 -20.65 17.77
C GLU A 13 -2.07 -21.39 17.53
N ALA A 14 -2.00 -22.54 16.85
CA ALA A 14 -3.13 -23.42 16.64
C ALA A 14 -2.68 -24.88 16.73
N LYS A 15 -3.27 -25.68 17.67
CA LYS A 15 -2.92 -27.08 17.91
C LYS A 15 -1.39 -27.34 17.92
N LYS A 16 -0.65 -26.56 18.71
CA LYS A 16 0.81 -26.58 18.83
C LYS A 16 1.59 -26.13 17.59
N SER A 17 0.94 -25.86 16.45
CA SER A 17 1.61 -25.18 15.35
C SER A 17 1.75 -23.70 15.66
N THR A 18 2.91 -23.12 15.34
CA THR A 18 3.19 -21.68 15.49
C THR A 18 3.16 -21.01 14.13
N PHE A 19 2.53 -19.85 14.08
CA PHE A 19 2.45 -18.99 12.89
C PHE A 19 3.05 -17.63 13.25
N LEU A 20 4.13 -17.25 12.57
CA LEU A 20 4.70 -15.90 12.66
C LEU A 20 4.22 -15.15 11.41
N CYS A 21 3.37 -14.15 11.60
CA CYS A 21 2.86 -13.34 10.49
C CYS A 21 3.59 -12.00 10.46
N PHE A 22 3.99 -11.60 9.27
CA PHE A 22 4.63 -10.32 8.96
C PHE A 22 3.77 -9.59 7.93
N LEU A 23 3.14 -8.50 8.33
CA LEU A 23 2.42 -7.58 7.46
C LEU A 23 3.39 -6.47 7.06
N CYS A 24 3.53 -6.17 5.77
CA CYS A 24 4.55 -5.24 5.28
C CYS A 24 4.05 -4.37 4.12
N PRO A 25 4.68 -3.20 3.90
CA PRO A 25 4.54 -2.45 2.65
C PRO A 25 4.98 -3.31 1.46
N ILE A 26 4.35 -3.11 0.29
CA ILE A 26 4.67 -3.89 -0.91
C ILE A 26 6.13 -3.69 -1.38
N CYS A 27 6.70 -2.51 -1.18
CA CYS A 27 8.10 -2.22 -1.53
C CYS A 27 9.11 -3.04 -0.71
N GLU A 28 8.75 -3.48 0.50
CA GLU A 28 9.60 -4.32 1.36
C GLU A 28 9.34 -5.82 1.19
N PHE A 29 8.25 -6.20 0.52
CA PHE A 29 7.77 -7.58 0.46
C PHE A 29 8.82 -8.57 -0.03
N LYS A 30 9.48 -8.29 -1.16
CA LYS A 30 10.45 -9.19 -1.78
C LYS A 30 11.66 -9.43 -0.87
N ALA A 31 12.25 -8.36 -0.36
CA ALA A 31 13.41 -8.43 0.52
C ALA A 31 13.08 -9.17 1.84
N LEU A 32 11.89 -8.89 2.41
CA LEU A 32 11.40 -9.55 3.61
C LEU A 32 11.16 -11.05 3.37
N HIS A 33 10.58 -11.43 2.24
CA HIS A 33 10.36 -12.84 1.89
C HIS A 33 11.68 -13.63 1.78
N GLU A 34 12.66 -13.07 1.10
CA GLU A 34 14.00 -13.68 0.97
C GLU A 34 14.67 -13.82 2.35
N ARG A 35 14.59 -12.77 3.19
CA ARG A 35 15.13 -12.79 4.54
C ARG A 35 14.47 -13.86 5.41
N LEU A 36 13.12 -13.93 5.43
CA LEU A 36 12.39 -14.91 6.24
C LEU A 36 12.70 -16.36 5.82
N LYS A 37 12.88 -16.64 4.55
CA LYS A 37 13.34 -17.97 4.08
C LYS A 37 14.72 -18.31 4.60
N ALA A 38 15.63 -17.36 4.65
CA ALA A 38 16.98 -17.56 5.17
C ALA A 38 17.01 -17.69 6.71
N GLU A 39 16.26 -16.88 7.43
CA GLU A 39 16.21 -16.86 8.90
C GLU A 39 15.44 -18.06 9.49
N HIS A 40 14.51 -18.65 8.72
CA HIS A 40 13.64 -19.74 9.18
C HIS A 40 13.81 -21.05 8.38
N PRO A 41 15.04 -21.61 8.26
CA PRO A 41 15.30 -22.80 7.43
C PRO A 41 14.60 -24.07 7.94
N LYS A 42 14.13 -24.06 9.21
CA LYS A 42 13.38 -25.16 9.83
C LYS A 42 11.86 -24.97 9.75
N ALA A 43 11.39 -23.88 9.17
CA ALA A 43 9.96 -23.68 8.97
C ALA A 43 9.43 -24.69 7.95
N ALA A 44 8.22 -25.16 8.18
CA ALA A 44 7.56 -26.07 7.23
C ALA A 44 7.18 -25.32 5.94
N HIS A 45 6.71 -24.07 6.06
CA HIS A 45 6.22 -23.24 4.97
C HIS A 45 6.42 -21.74 5.26
N VAL A 46 6.64 -20.96 4.20
CA VAL A 46 6.61 -19.49 4.21
C VAL A 46 5.53 -19.04 3.22
N VAL A 47 4.29 -19.16 3.66
CA VAL A 47 3.09 -18.77 2.90
C VAL A 47 3.03 -17.27 2.74
N TRP A 48 2.47 -16.80 1.62
CA TRP A 48 2.32 -15.37 1.41
C TRP A 48 1.09 -14.99 0.59
N ALA A 49 0.65 -13.76 0.76
CA ALA A 49 -0.34 -13.09 -0.07
C ALA A 49 0.02 -11.61 -0.20
N LEU A 50 -0.34 -11.00 -1.32
CA LEU A 50 -0.14 -9.57 -1.56
C LEU A 50 -1.29 -8.96 -2.36
N ARG A 51 -1.45 -7.67 -2.20
CA ARG A 51 -2.32 -6.81 -2.98
C ARG A 51 -1.57 -5.53 -3.31
N GLU A 52 -1.42 -5.24 -4.60
CA GLU A 52 -0.72 -4.04 -5.05
C GLU A 52 -1.53 -3.31 -6.13
N ARG A 53 -1.34 -2.01 -6.25
CA ARG A 53 -1.85 -1.22 -7.36
C ARG A 53 -0.77 -1.12 -8.43
N ASN A 54 -1.06 -1.63 -9.63
CA ASN A 54 -0.13 -1.55 -10.77
C ASN A 54 -0.11 -0.14 -11.37
N GLY A 55 0.80 0.09 -12.33
CA GLY A 55 0.92 1.36 -13.05
C GLY A 55 -0.32 1.78 -13.86
N TYR A 56 -1.27 0.88 -14.07
CA TYR A 56 -2.56 1.16 -14.73
C TYR A 56 -3.69 1.45 -13.74
N GLY A 57 -3.38 1.54 -12.45
CA GLY A 57 -4.36 1.82 -11.42
C GLY A 57 -5.19 0.62 -10.94
N GLN A 58 -4.94 -0.58 -11.47
CA GLN A 58 -5.67 -1.79 -11.12
C GLN A 58 -5.07 -2.45 -9.88
N ILE A 59 -5.92 -3.04 -9.05
CA ILE A 59 -5.46 -3.87 -7.93
C ILE A 59 -5.11 -5.26 -8.48
N VAL A 60 -3.84 -5.62 -8.38
CA VAL A 60 -3.32 -6.94 -8.70
C VAL A 60 -3.14 -7.70 -7.39
N GLU A 61 -3.58 -8.95 -7.38
CA GLU A 61 -3.54 -9.83 -6.22
C GLU A 61 -2.77 -11.09 -6.57
N ASN A 62 -1.92 -11.54 -5.65
CA ASN A 62 -1.19 -12.78 -5.82
C ASN A 62 -0.99 -13.48 -4.47
N GLN A 63 -0.77 -14.81 -4.49
CA GLN A 63 -0.59 -15.60 -3.29
C GLN A 63 0.14 -16.91 -3.57
N SER A 64 0.69 -17.54 -2.54
CA SER A 64 1.30 -18.86 -2.59
C SER A 64 1.01 -19.64 -1.33
N ASP A 65 0.61 -20.88 -1.50
CA ASP A 65 0.47 -21.84 -0.41
C ASP A 65 1.81 -22.41 0.07
N ASP A 66 2.93 -22.20 -0.65
CA ASP A 66 4.28 -22.67 -0.35
C ASP A 66 4.33 -24.14 0.12
N GLY A 67 3.61 -25.02 -0.58
CA GLY A 67 3.55 -26.44 -0.28
C GLY A 67 2.50 -26.89 0.74
N GLU A 68 1.72 -26.01 1.32
CA GLU A 68 0.47 -26.35 2.02
C GLU A 68 -0.57 -26.89 1.02
N PRO A 69 -1.60 -27.62 1.46
CA PRO A 69 -2.67 -28.05 0.57
C PRO A 69 -3.30 -26.85 -0.17
N LYS A 70 -3.51 -27.00 -1.47
CA LYS A 70 -3.95 -25.93 -2.37
C LYS A 70 -5.17 -25.16 -1.82
N GLY A 71 -5.03 -23.83 -1.74
CA GLY A 71 -6.08 -22.90 -1.32
C GLY A 71 -6.35 -22.87 0.17
N THR A 72 -5.53 -23.53 1.00
CA THR A 72 -5.76 -23.60 2.45
C THR A 72 -4.99 -22.56 3.25
N SER A 73 -4.08 -21.83 2.61
CA SER A 73 -3.18 -20.89 3.30
C SER A 73 -3.05 -19.55 2.59
N GLY A 74 -2.58 -19.51 1.35
CA GLY A 74 -2.43 -18.27 0.60
C GLY A 74 -3.76 -17.56 0.33
N GLN A 75 -4.78 -18.31 -0.10
CA GLN A 75 -6.10 -17.74 -0.36
C GLN A 75 -6.78 -17.16 0.90
N PRO A 76 -6.82 -17.84 2.06
CA PRO A 76 -7.30 -17.24 3.31
C PRO A 76 -6.53 -15.98 3.72
N SER A 77 -5.21 -15.98 3.54
CA SER A 77 -4.37 -14.82 3.80
C SER A 77 -4.72 -13.63 2.91
N LEU A 78 -4.95 -13.88 1.61
CA LEU A 78 -5.40 -12.86 0.66
C LEU A 78 -6.79 -12.33 1.02
N ASN A 79 -7.71 -13.20 1.43
CA ASN A 79 -9.05 -12.80 1.84
C ASN A 79 -9.03 -11.89 3.09
N ALA A 80 -8.10 -12.12 4.03
CA ALA A 80 -7.92 -11.23 5.18
C ALA A 80 -7.44 -9.83 4.73
N LEU A 81 -6.46 -9.73 3.80
CA LEU A 81 -6.03 -8.46 3.23
C LEU A 81 -7.17 -7.72 2.51
N ARG A 82 -8.02 -8.46 1.77
CA ARG A 82 -9.22 -7.90 1.10
C ARG A 82 -10.23 -7.36 2.11
N GLY A 83 -10.53 -8.13 3.17
CA GLY A 83 -11.47 -7.76 4.22
C GLY A 83 -11.08 -6.46 4.92
N ALA A 84 -9.80 -6.26 5.17
CA ALA A 84 -9.25 -5.03 5.73
C ALA A 84 -9.05 -3.92 4.68
N GLN A 85 -9.42 -4.14 3.42
CA GLN A 85 -9.23 -3.20 2.31
C GLN A 85 -7.79 -2.69 2.16
N LEU A 86 -6.80 -3.52 2.50
CA LEU A 86 -5.40 -3.20 2.34
C LEU A 86 -4.99 -3.24 0.87
N VAL A 87 -4.16 -2.30 0.46
CA VAL A 87 -3.53 -2.21 -0.87
C VAL A 87 -2.08 -1.78 -0.70
N ASN A 88 -1.24 -2.09 -1.67
CA ASN A 88 0.22 -1.93 -1.59
C ASN A 88 0.80 -2.57 -0.33
N ALA A 89 0.27 -3.75 0.01
CA ALA A 89 0.58 -4.49 1.22
C ALA A 89 0.75 -5.99 0.92
N GLY A 90 1.61 -6.63 1.69
CA GLY A 90 1.80 -8.07 1.69
C GLY A 90 1.79 -8.66 3.08
N ALA A 91 1.36 -9.92 3.17
CA ALA A 91 1.46 -10.75 4.37
C ALA A 91 2.34 -11.96 4.07
N LEU A 92 3.29 -12.22 4.95
CA LEU A 92 4.20 -13.38 4.92
C LEU A 92 4.00 -14.16 6.21
N ILE A 93 3.74 -15.46 6.11
CA ILE A 93 3.43 -16.29 7.27
C ILE A 93 4.39 -17.46 7.33
N VAL A 94 5.27 -17.45 8.32
CA VAL A 94 6.20 -18.56 8.63
C VAL A 94 5.49 -19.53 9.55
N ARG A 95 5.35 -20.78 9.11
CA ARG A 95 4.71 -21.82 9.92
C ARG A 95 5.71 -22.84 10.43
N TYR A 96 5.62 -23.13 11.72
CA TYR A 96 6.25 -24.28 12.36
C TYR A 96 5.18 -25.33 12.73
N PHE A 97 5.36 -26.54 12.21
CA PHE A 97 4.44 -27.64 12.49
C PHE A 97 4.59 -28.13 13.93
N GLY A 98 3.48 -28.22 14.65
CA GLY A 98 3.46 -28.61 16.05
C GLY A 98 3.19 -30.10 16.33
N GLY A 99 3.32 -30.97 15.32
CA GLY A 99 3.08 -32.41 15.46
C GLY A 99 1.63 -32.86 15.34
N ILE A 100 0.65 -31.93 15.36
CA ILE A 100 -0.78 -32.25 15.22
C ILE A 100 -1.31 -31.65 13.92
N LYS A 101 -1.87 -32.48 13.02
CA LYS A 101 -2.48 -32.02 11.78
C LYS A 101 -3.71 -31.16 12.06
N LEU A 102 -3.77 -29.99 11.45
CA LEU A 102 -4.91 -29.06 11.56
C LEU A 102 -6.11 -29.49 10.70
N GLY A 103 -5.87 -30.20 9.60
CA GLY A 103 -6.81 -30.43 8.52
C GLY A 103 -7.05 -29.18 7.69
N THR A 104 -7.66 -29.33 6.50
CA THR A 104 -7.87 -28.21 5.54
C THR A 104 -8.63 -27.04 6.14
N GLY A 105 -9.77 -27.28 6.78
CA GLY A 105 -10.54 -26.23 7.45
C GLY A 105 -9.83 -25.60 8.65
N GLY A 106 -8.94 -26.35 9.33
CA GLY A 106 -8.10 -25.84 10.41
C GLY A 106 -7.01 -24.92 9.89
N LEU A 107 -6.40 -25.27 8.75
CA LEU A 107 -5.41 -24.42 8.04
C LEU A 107 -6.02 -23.09 7.61
N VAL A 108 -7.16 -23.14 6.91
CA VAL A 108 -7.88 -21.93 6.46
C VAL A 108 -8.11 -20.96 7.62
N ARG A 109 -8.62 -21.46 8.75
CA ARG A 109 -8.86 -20.62 9.94
C ARG A 109 -7.55 -20.09 10.55
N ALA A 110 -6.52 -20.92 10.65
CA ALA A 110 -5.26 -20.53 11.28
C ALA A 110 -4.51 -19.45 10.48
N TYR A 111 -4.42 -19.61 9.16
CA TYR A 111 -3.77 -18.62 8.30
C TYR A 111 -4.55 -17.29 8.25
N GLY A 112 -5.88 -17.34 8.09
CA GLY A 112 -6.73 -16.15 8.16
C GLY A 112 -6.61 -15.43 9.50
N ALA A 113 -6.63 -16.18 10.61
CA ALA A 113 -6.47 -15.61 11.97
C ALA A 113 -5.08 -14.98 12.16
N ALA A 114 -4.01 -15.59 11.63
CA ALA A 114 -2.67 -15.04 11.74
C ALA A 114 -2.53 -13.68 11.03
N VAL A 115 -3.13 -13.55 9.83
CA VAL A 115 -3.11 -12.27 9.10
C VAL A 115 -4.00 -11.23 9.79
N ASN A 116 -5.19 -11.61 10.25
CA ASN A 116 -6.07 -10.69 10.98
C ASN A 116 -5.41 -10.16 12.26
N ALA A 117 -4.72 -11.02 13.02
CA ALA A 117 -3.97 -10.57 14.22
C ALA A 117 -2.88 -9.55 13.85
N ALA A 118 -2.18 -9.72 12.70
CA ALA A 118 -1.19 -8.75 12.25
C ALA A 118 -1.82 -7.43 11.79
N ILE A 119 -3.03 -7.47 11.22
CA ILE A 119 -3.80 -6.28 10.85
C ILE A 119 -4.26 -5.53 12.11
N GLU A 120 -4.82 -6.23 13.11
CA GLU A 120 -5.24 -5.65 14.40
C GLU A 120 -4.04 -4.99 15.13
N GLU A 121 -2.88 -5.65 15.13
CA GLU A 121 -1.66 -5.07 15.70
C GLU A 121 -1.22 -3.82 14.93
N ALA A 122 -1.29 -3.85 13.59
CA ALA A 122 -0.94 -2.71 12.75
C ALA A 122 -1.88 -1.51 12.98
N GLU A 123 -3.17 -1.75 13.18
CA GLU A 123 -4.14 -0.73 13.58
C GLU A 123 -3.80 -0.16 14.96
N GLY A 124 -3.58 -1.04 15.95
CA GLY A 124 -3.30 -0.64 17.34
C GLY A 124 -2.01 0.17 17.50
N CYS A 125 -0.99 -0.10 16.68
CA CYS A 125 0.30 0.61 16.73
C CYS A 125 0.43 1.75 15.71
N GLY A 126 -0.65 2.13 15.01
CA GLY A 126 -0.65 3.22 14.03
C GLY A 126 0.24 2.94 12.81
N ALA A 127 0.35 1.68 12.39
CA ALA A 127 1.11 1.29 11.21
C ALA A 127 0.26 1.24 9.93
N LEU A 128 -1.03 1.58 10.00
CA LEU A 128 -1.91 1.73 8.84
C LEU A 128 -2.15 3.21 8.53
N ALA A 129 -2.25 3.52 7.24
CA ALA A 129 -2.65 4.85 6.77
C ALA A 129 -3.73 4.73 5.70
N LYS A 130 -4.54 5.78 5.55
CA LYS A 130 -5.48 5.89 4.44
C LYS A 130 -4.69 5.90 3.14
N PHE A 131 -5.03 5.00 2.23
CA PHE A 131 -4.47 4.99 0.88
C PHE A 131 -5.37 5.80 -0.03
N GLU A 132 -4.84 6.88 -0.56
CA GLU A 132 -5.48 7.75 -1.53
C GLU A 132 -4.79 7.58 -2.88
N ILE A 133 -5.60 7.45 -3.93
CA ILE A 133 -5.09 7.43 -5.29
C ILE A 133 -4.83 8.89 -5.66
N LYS A 134 -3.56 9.20 -5.92
CA LYS A 134 -3.17 10.49 -6.48
C LYS A 134 -2.73 10.30 -7.92
N SER A 135 -3.06 11.27 -8.77
CA SER A 135 -2.66 11.32 -10.18
C SER A 135 -1.87 12.59 -10.44
N LEU A 136 -0.85 12.48 -11.30
CA LEU A 136 0.02 13.58 -11.68
C LEU A 136 -0.75 14.62 -12.49
N CYS A 137 -0.61 15.87 -12.09
CA CYS A 137 -1.03 17.05 -12.83
C CYS A 137 0.22 17.87 -13.21
N VAL A 138 0.29 18.31 -14.46
CA VAL A 138 1.35 19.19 -14.96
C VAL A 138 0.72 20.48 -15.46
N PHE A 139 1.22 21.63 -14.97
CA PHE A 139 0.70 22.93 -15.34
C PHE A 139 1.81 23.98 -15.40
N PHE A 140 1.52 25.09 -16.04
CA PHE A 140 2.41 26.23 -16.20
C PHE A 140 1.85 27.47 -15.50
N THR A 141 2.73 28.26 -14.88
CA THR A 141 2.42 29.61 -14.41
C THR A 141 3.49 30.62 -14.89
N PRO A 142 3.09 31.81 -15.34
CA PRO A 142 4.00 32.93 -15.47
C PRO A 142 4.65 33.27 -14.10
N TYR A 143 5.80 33.91 -14.11
CA TYR A 143 6.51 34.33 -12.89
C TYR A 143 5.62 35.14 -11.93
N ALA A 144 4.76 36.02 -12.46
CA ALA A 144 3.88 36.85 -11.67
C ALA A 144 2.90 36.07 -10.77
N LEU A 145 2.57 34.82 -11.13
CA LEU A 145 1.67 33.96 -10.39
C LEU A 145 2.39 33.01 -9.44
N GLY A 146 3.70 32.82 -9.57
CA GLY A 146 4.46 31.81 -8.85
C GLY A 146 4.20 31.80 -7.35
N SER A 147 4.29 32.96 -6.68
CA SER A 147 4.08 33.08 -5.23
C SER A 147 2.66 32.72 -4.78
N ARG A 148 1.62 32.97 -5.63
CA ARG A 148 0.24 32.64 -5.29
C ARG A 148 0.01 31.13 -5.31
N PHE A 149 0.60 30.44 -6.29
CA PHE A 149 0.53 28.98 -6.39
C PHE A 149 1.37 28.32 -5.29
N GLU A 150 2.59 28.82 -5.01
CA GLU A 150 3.42 28.34 -3.90
C GLU A 150 2.65 28.41 -2.57
N HIS A 151 2.05 29.56 -2.26
CA HIS A 151 1.22 29.73 -1.06
C HIS A 151 -0.01 28.79 -1.03
N TYR A 152 -0.64 28.53 -2.19
CA TYR A 152 -1.74 27.57 -2.29
C TYR A 152 -1.31 26.17 -1.84
N PHE A 153 -0.16 25.68 -2.33
CA PHE A 153 0.39 24.37 -2.03
C PHE A 153 0.84 24.27 -0.57
N GLU A 154 1.58 25.27 -0.08
CA GLU A 154 2.04 25.32 1.32
C GLU A 154 0.87 25.31 2.31
N LYS A 155 -0.14 26.15 2.08
CA LYS A 155 -1.32 26.23 2.97
C LYS A 155 -2.07 24.90 3.08
N ARG A 156 -2.02 24.04 2.05
CA ARG A 156 -2.68 22.75 1.99
C ARG A 156 -1.76 21.57 2.27
N ASN A 157 -0.50 21.84 2.54
CA ASN A 157 0.53 20.81 2.72
C ASN A 157 0.59 19.81 1.54
N LEU A 158 0.47 20.33 0.31
CA LEU A 158 0.57 19.57 -0.93
C LEU A 158 2.01 19.65 -1.43
N GLY A 159 2.59 18.48 -1.79
CA GLY A 159 3.91 18.42 -2.42
C GLY A 159 3.85 18.85 -3.88
N PHE A 160 4.92 19.52 -4.34
CA PHE A 160 5.10 19.87 -5.74
C PHE A 160 6.59 19.88 -6.11
N GLU A 161 6.83 19.69 -7.42
CA GLU A 161 8.11 19.96 -8.06
C GLU A 161 7.91 21.09 -9.06
N ARG A 162 8.94 21.88 -9.32
CA ARG A 162 8.89 22.93 -10.34
C ARG A 162 10.20 23.09 -11.08
N GLU A 163 10.09 23.38 -12.36
CA GLU A 163 11.19 23.72 -13.25
C GLU A 163 10.93 25.11 -13.84
N PHE A 164 11.94 25.97 -13.83
CA PHE A 164 11.83 27.32 -14.40
C PHE A 164 12.29 27.34 -15.86
N ASN A 165 11.59 28.10 -16.69
CA ASN A 165 11.97 28.43 -18.07
C ASN A 165 11.94 29.94 -18.29
N GLU A 166 12.13 30.42 -19.53
CA GLU A 166 12.20 31.86 -19.86
C GLU A 166 10.87 32.61 -19.54
N GLU A 167 9.73 31.94 -19.57
CA GLU A 167 8.40 32.54 -19.43
C GLU A 167 7.79 32.39 -18.03
N GLY A 168 8.25 31.43 -17.25
CA GLY A 168 7.67 31.15 -15.94
C GLY A 168 8.15 29.83 -15.34
N ALA A 169 7.22 29.06 -14.74
CA ALA A 169 7.50 27.78 -14.13
C ALA A 169 6.53 26.69 -14.61
N ILE A 170 7.07 25.49 -14.86
CA ILE A 170 6.32 24.26 -15.06
C ILE A 170 6.26 23.52 -13.71
N TRP A 171 5.06 23.22 -13.26
CA TRP A 171 4.79 22.56 -11.99
C TRP A 171 4.34 21.13 -12.23
N ARG A 172 4.76 20.24 -11.32
CA ARG A 172 4.30 18.86 -11.22
C ARG A 172 3.78 18.62 -9.82
N ALA A 173 2.54 18.24 -9.69
CA ALA A 173 1.93 17.92 -8.40
C ALA A 173 0.98 16.74 -8.53
N GLU A 174 0.87 15.95 -7.47
CA GLU A 174 -0.04 14.82 -7.40
C GLU A 174 -1.26 15.16 -6.56
N PHE A 175 -2.44 14.93 -7.09
CA PHE A 175 -3.72 15.21 -6.45
C PHE A 175 -4.59 13.95 -6.39
N ASN A 176 -5.32 13.77 -5.30
CA ASN A 176 -6.52 12.96 -5.32
C ASN A 176 -7.67 13.76 -5.98
N SER A 177 -8.81 13.08 -6.24
CA SER A 177 -9.94 13.73 -6.95
C SER A 177 -10.42 15.02 -6.26
N ALA A 178 -10.61 15.01 -4.94
CA ALA A 178 -11.08 16.17 -4.20
C ALA A 178 -10.05 17.32 -4.17
N GLU A 179 -8.78 17.00 -3.97
CA GLU A 179 -7.68 17.97 -4.04
C GLU A 179 -7.58 18.62 -5.43
N PHE A 180 -7.82 17.81 -6.50
CA PHE A 180 -7.79 18.32 -7.87
C PHE A 180 -8.98 19.24 -8.17
N ASP A 181 -10.19 18.89 -7.74
CA ASP A 181 -11.38 19.74 -7.92
C ASP A 181 -11.18 21.11 -7.25
N GLU A 182 -10.63 21.14 -6.02
CA GLU A 182 -10.30 22.39 -5.34
C GLU A 182 -9.18 23.17 -6.05
N PHE A 183 -8.15 22.48 -6.54
CA PHE A 183 -7.08 23.12 -7.29
C PHE A 183 -7.56 23.68 -8.61
N GLN A 184 -8.40 22.96 -9.34
CA GLN A 184 -8.98 23.42 -10.60
C GLN A 184 -9.86 24.66 -10.39
N ALA A 185 -10.68 24.68 -9.33
CA ALA A 185 -11.49 25.84 -8.98
C ALA A 185 -10.62 27.08 -8.64
N PHE A 186 -9.51 26.89 -7.93
CA PHE A 186 -8.54 27.95 -7.66
C PHE A 186 -7.85 28.42 -8.94
N ALA A 187 -7.33 27.49 -9.75
CA ALA A 187 -6.50 27.78 -10.91
C ALA A 187 -7.28 28.45 -12.07
N SER A 188 -8.58 28.13 -12.22
CA SER A 188 -9.45 28.72 -13.26
C SER A 188 -9.52 30.26 -13.18
N GLY A 189 -9.34 30.84 -11.99
CA GLY A 189 -9.27 32.29 -11.84
C GLY A 189 -8.08 32.97 -12.51
N PHE A 190 -7.06 32.22 -12.93
CA PHE A 190 -5.81 32.74 -13.49
C PHE A 190 -5.57 32.41 -14.96
N GLU A 191 -6.53 31.81 -15.65
CA GLU A 191 -6.39 31.45 -17.07
C GLU A 191 -6.11 32.68 -17.95
N GLN A 192 -6.78 33.81 -17.68
CA GLN A 192 -6.55 35.06 -18.39
C GLN A 192 -5.20 35.72 -18.06
N GLU A 193 -4.61 35.34 -16.92
CA GLU A 193 -3.27 35.79 -16.50
C GLU A 193 -2.14 34.88 -17.02
N GLY A 194 -2.46 33.87 -17.84
CA GLY A 194 -1.49 32.99 -18.50
C GLY A 194 -1.24 31.64 -17.84
N PHE A 195 -2.06 31.25 -16.85
CA PHE A 195 -2.06 29.89 -16.32
C PHE A 195 -2.53 28.90 -17.40
N LYS A 196 -1.88 27.70 -17.47
CA LYS A 196 -2.24 26.64 -18.42
C LYS A 196 -2.04 25.26 -17.81
N PHE A 197 -3.00 24.36 -17.99
CA PHE A 197 -2.79 22.94 -17.79
C PHE A 197 -2.05 22.32 -18.97
N TYR A 198 -1.03 21.50 -18.73
CA TYR A 198 -0.32 20.71 -19.73
C TYR A 198 -0.75 19.24 -19.70
N ALA A 199 -1.00 18.70 -18.50
CA ALA A 199 -1.58 17.38 -18.33
C ALA A 199 -2.52 17.39 -17.11
N LEU A 200 -3.72 16.85 -17.30
CA LEU A 200 -4.70 16.67 -16.25
C LEU A 200 -4.52 15.30 -15.56
N PRO A 201 -4.91 15.14 -14.30
CA PRO A 201 -4.97 13.84 -13.64
C PRO A 201 -5.89 12.88 -14.40
N LEU A 202 -5.48 11.62 -14.53
CA LEU A 202 -6.28 10.55 -15.15
C LEU A 202 -7.21 9.90 -14.12
#